data_be2bef2cdc2afc93f2970dd9306f202a
#
_entry.id   be2bef2cdc2afc93f2970dd9306f202a
#
_cell.length_a   1.000
_cell.length_b   1.000
_cell.length_c   1.000
_cell.angle_alpha   90.00
_cell.angle_beta   90.00
_cell.angle_gamma   90.00
#
_symmetry.space_group_name_H-M   'P 1'
#
loop_
_entity.id
_entity.type
_entity.pdbx_description
1 polymer ?
#
loop_
_entity_poly.entity_id
_entity_poly.type
_entity_poly.pdbx_seq_one_letter_code
_entity_poly.pdbx_strand_id
1 'polypeptide(L)'
;MTAYCDTSFLFSLYAPDANSAAAAHQCSGAREAMLITPLCELELTNALELRLFRKELTPGEVAAAGQAYRSDLAAGLYSSHPVSAAVFEKACRLSREHTRRLGCRSLDVLHVAAALVSRADVLYTFDENQKRLAAAEGLRTAPIRARKSPAENRSA
;
A
#
# COMPACT_ATOMS: atom_id res chain seq x y z
N MET A 1 11.25 8.69 -10.69
CA MET A 1 9.79 8.38 -10.62
C MET A 1 9.45 8.09 -9.17
N THR A 2 8.71 8.97 -8.55
CA THR A 2 8.41 8.93 -7.12
C THR A 2 7.19 8.05 -6.86
N ALA A 3 7.34 7.00 -6.06
CA ALA A 3 6.28 6.07 -5.70
C ALA A 3 5.83 6.28 -4.26
N TYR A 4 4.53 6.28 -4.01
CA TYR A 4 3.95 6.18 -2.66
C TYR A 4 3.50 4.74 -2.42
N CYS A 5 3.86 4.15 -1.29
CA CYS A 5 3.46 2.80 -0.90
C CYS A 5 2.35 2.85 0.15
N ASP A 6 1.25 2.16 -0.10
CA ASP A 6 0.24 1.92 0.92
C ASP A 6 0.59 0.71 1.79
N THR A 7 -0.21 0.47 2.81
CA THR A 7 0.00 -0.64 3.74
C THR A 7 -0.18 -2.01 3.10
N SER A 8 -1.06 -2.15 2.11
CA SER A 8 -1.27 -3.43 1.43
C SER A 8 -0.04 -3.87 0.65
N PHE A 9 0.66 -2.92 0.04
CA PHE A 9 1.91 -3.17 -0.65
C PHE A 9 3.05 -3.50 0.33
N LEU A 10 3.20 -2.71 1.41
CA LEU A 10 4.20 -2.96 2.45
C LEU A 10 3.98 -4.31 3.12
N PHE A 11 2.74 -4.67 3.46
CA PHE A 11 2.43 -5.97 4.05
C PHE A 11 2.94 -7.12 3.18
N SER A 12 2.68 -7.06 1.87
CA SER A 12 3.12 -8.09 0.91
C SER A 12 4.66 -8.17 0.75
N LEU A 13 5.40 -7.11 1.10
CA LEU A 13 6.87 -7.14 1.13
C LEU A 13 7.42 -7.83 2.37
N TYR A 14 6.78 -7.66 3.53
CA TYR A 14 7.33 -8.10 4.81
C TYR A 14 6.66 -9.35 5.37
N ALA A 15 5.46 -9.70 4.92
CA ALA A 15 4.76 -10.91 5.33
C ALA A 15 4.36 -11.74 4.09
N PRO A 16 4.51 -13.09 4.13
CA PRO A 16 4.17 -13.93 2.99
C PRO A 16 2.68 -13.84 2.65
N ASP A 17 2.39 -13.49 1.40
CA ASP A 17 1.05 -13.54 0.83
C ASP A 17 1.07 -13.80 -0.69
N ALA A 18 -0.10 -13.83 -1.32
CA ALA A 18 -0.24 -14.07 -2.75
C ALA A 18 0.37 -12.95 -3.64
N ASN A 19 0.67 -11.78 -3.07
CA ASN A 19 1.18 -10.62 -3.77
C ASN A 19 2.70 -10.41 -3.56
N SER A 20 3.33 -11.16 -2.64
CA SER A 20 4.73 -10.95 -2.23
C SER A 20 5.72 -10.95 -3.41
N ALA A 21 5.56 -11.87 -4.35
CA ALA A 21 6.42 -11.91 -5.55
C ALA A 21 6.27 -10.66 -6.43
N ALA A 22 5.04 -10.17 -6.61
CA ALA A 22 4.77 -8.97 -7.40
C ALA A 22 5.28 -7.70 -6.69
N ALA A 23 5.16 -7.63 -5.36
CA ALA A 23 5.69 -6.54 -4.56
C ALA A 23 7.22 -6.49 -4.64
N ALA A 24 7.90 -7.61 -4.44
CA ALA A 24 9.36 -7.71 -4.53
C ALA A 24 9.88 -7.32 -5.94
N HIS A 25 9.23 -7.81 -6.99
CA HIS A 25 9.56 -7.43 -8.37
C HIS A 25 9.40 -5.93 -8.61
N GLN A 26 8.33 -5.32 -8.11
CA GLN A 26 8.09 -3.88 -8.24
C GLN A 26 9.18 -3.06 -7.54
N CYS A 27 9.63 -3.50 -6.35
CA CYS A 27 10.69 -2.83 -5.60
C CYS A 27 12.07 -2.94 -6.25
N SER A 28 12.38 -4.06 -6.95
CA SER A 28 13.68 -4.25 -7.58
C SER A 28 14.01 -3.19 -8.64
N GLY A 29 13.01 -2.51 -9.18
CA GLY A 29 13.15 -1.40 -10.13
C GLY A 29 13.19 0.00 -9.49
N ALA A 30 12.99 0.13 -8.19
CA ALA A 30 12.97 1.42 -7.51
C ALA A 30 14.39 2.00 -7.45
N ARG A 31 14.56 3.25 -7.91
CA ARG A 31 15.85 3.98 -7.90
C ARG A 31 15.87 5.09 -6.85
N GLU A 32 14.74 5.42 -6.28
CA GLU A 32 14.54 6.47 -5.30
C GLU A 32 13.84 5.90 -4.07
N ALA A 33 14.00 6.54 -2.92
CA ALA A 33 13.26 6.19 -1.72
C ALA A 33 11.74 6.27 -1.99
N MET A 34 11.02 5.24 -1.59
CA MET A 34 9.57 5.21 -1.72
C MET A 34 8.92 6.05 -0.62
N LEU A 35 7.89 6.81 -0.97
CA LEU A 35 7.15 7.62 -0.01
C LEU A 35 6.22 6.76 0.81
N ILE A 36 6.21 6.99 2.11
CA ILE A 36 5.25 6.44 3.07
C ILE A 36 4.78 7.54 4.02
N THR A 37 3.84 7.22 4.89
CA THR A 37 3.45 8.08 6.01
C THR A 37 3.49 7.29 7.32
N PRO A 38 3.48 7.94 8.50
CA PRO A 38 3.35 7.25 9.79
C PRO A 38 2.09 6.37 9.89
N LEU A 39 1.06 6.65 9.09
CA LEU A 39 -0.11 5.79 8.97
C LEU A 39 0.26 4.39 8.46
N CYS A 40 1.17 4.30 7.48
CA CYS A 40 1.62 3.01 6.94
C CYS A 40 2.28 2.14 8.02
N GLU A 41 3.08 2.73 8.90
CA GLU A 41 3.71 2.01 10.02
C GLU A 41 2.68 1.51 11.02
N LEU A 42 1.72 2.35 11.41
CA LEU A 42 0.63 1.97 12.30
C LEU A 42 -0.18 0.80 11.71
N GLU A 43 -0.59 0.92 10.46
CA GLU A 43 -1.41 -0.11 9.82
C GLU A 43 -0.64 -1.40 9.57
N LEU A 44 0.64 -1.33 9.17
CA LEU A 44 1.49 -2.52 9.00
C LEU A 44 1.65 -3.25 10.32
N THR A 45 1.99 -2.52 11.39
CA THR A 45 2.10 -3.09 12.74
C THR A 45 0.79 -3.77 13.15
N ASN A 46 -0.32 -3.07 13.02
CA ASN A 46 -1.64 -3.63 13.37
C ASN A 46 -2.02 -4.83 12.50
N ALA A 47 -1.69 -4.81 11.20
CA ALA A 47 -1.96 -5.94 10.30
C ALA A 47 -1.16 -7.19 10.69
N LEU A 48 0.11 -7.05 11.05
CA LEU A 48 0.95 -8.14 11.53
C LEU A 48 0.40 -8.74 12.83
N GLU A 49 0.07 -7.90 13.81
CA GLU A 49 -0.50 -8.34 15.09
C GLU A 49 -1.87 -9.01 14.89
N LEU A 50 -2.70 -8.51 13.96
CA LEU A 50 -3.98 -9.13 13.65
C LEU A 50 -3.82 -10.52 13.01
N ARG A 51 -2.79 -10.74 12.18
CA ARG A 51 -2.45 -12.06 11.65
C ARG A 51 -1.97 -13.02 12.74
N LEU A 52 -1.20 -12.51 13.70
CA LEU A 52 -0.81 -13.26 14.89
C LEU A 52 -2.05 -13.66 15.72
N PHE A 53 -2.95 -12.73 15.99
CA PHE A 53 -4.21 -12.99 16.70
C PHE A 53 -5.03 -14.08 16.02
N ARG A 54 -5.09 -14.04 14.68
CA ARG A 54 -5.80 -15.05 13.86
C ARG A 54 -5.03 -16.38 13.71
N LYS A 55 -3.84 -16.50 14.30
CA LYS A 55 -2.95 -17.66 14.17
C LYS A 55 -2.50 -17.95 12.72
N GLU A 56 -2.47 -16.93 11.89
CA GLU A 56 -2.01 -16.99 10.49
C GLU A 56 -0.50 -16.73 10.39
N LEU A 57 0.09 -16.09 11.40
CA LEU A 57 1.53 -15.89 11.57
C LEU A 57 1.94 -16.31 12.99
N THR A 58 3.20 -16.68 13.14
CA THR A 58 3.84 -16.94 14.45
C THR A 58 4.44 -15.66 15.03
N PRO A 59 4.71 -15.61 16.37
CA PRO A 59 5.41 -14.48 16.98
C PRO A 59 6.78 -14.20 16.34
N GLY A 60 7.51 -15.25 15.93
CA GLY A 60 8.79 -15.11 15.24
C GLY A 60 8.68 -14.46 13.88
N GLU A 61 7.66 -14.81 13.10
CA GLU A 61 7.40 -14.20 11.78
C GLU A 61 7.01 -12.73 11.90
N VAL A 62 6.17 -12.38 12.88
CA VAL A 62 5.79 -10.98 13.16
C VAL A 62 7.02 -10.16 13.56
N ALA A 63 7.85 -10.71 14.47
CA ALA A 63 9.09 -10.04 14.90
C ALA A 63 10.06 -9.85 13.73
N ALA A 64 10.25 -10.86 12.88
CA ALA A 64 11.10 -10.79 11.70
C ALA A 64 10.60 -9.76 10.67
N ALA A 65 9.29 -9.73 10.37
CA ALA A 65 8.68 -8.76 9.48
C ALA A 65 8.87 -7.32 9.97
N GLY A 66 8.60 -7.07 11.25
CA GLY A 66 8.81 -5.75 11.87
C GLY A 66 10.28 -5.33 11.88
N GLN A 67 11.21 -6.26 12.12
CA GLN A 67 12.65 -5.99 12.06
C GLN A 67 13.11 -5.65 10.64
N ALA A 68 12.66 -6.39 9.63
CA ALA A 68 12.98 -6.13 8.23
C ALA A 68 12.49 -4.73 7.80
N TYR A 69 11.23 -4.39 8.10
CA TYR A 69 10.70 -3.05 7.82
C TYR A 69 11.54 -1.93 8.46
N ARG A 70 11.88 -2.06 9.75
CA ARG A 70 12.70 -1.05 10.44
C ARG A 70 14.11 -0.95 9.85
N SER A 71 14.71 -2.07 9.44
CA SER A 71 16.01 -2.08 8.79
C SER A 71 15.98 -1.35 7.45
N ASP A 72 14.95 -1.57 6.64
CA ASP A 72 14.77 -0.90 5.35
C ASP A 72 14.49 0.60 5.52
N LEU A 73 13.71 0.97 6.53
CA LEU A 73 13.49 2.37 6.88
C LEU A 73 14.81 3.06 7.30
N ALA A 74 15.61 2.41 8.15
CA ALA A 74 16.91 2.92 8.56
C ALA A 74 17.94 2.98 7.42
N ALA A 75 17.84 2.07 6.44
CA ALA A 75 18.65 2.06 5.22
C ALA A 75 18.23 3.12 4.20
N GLY A 76 17.13 3.87 4.44
CA GLY A 76 16.66 4.93 3.55
C GLY A 76 15.87 4.45 2.33
N LEU A 77 15.37 3.20 2.34
CA LEU A 77 14.49 2.71 1.28
C LEU A 77 13.15 3.44 1.26
N TYR A 78 12.77 4.04 2.38
CA TYR A 78 11.55 4.81 2.55
C TYR A 78 11.83 6.23 3.03
N SER A 79 11.04 7.17 2.53
CA SER A 79 10.95 8.55 3.02
C SER A 79 9.59 8.77 3.66
N SER A 80 9.57 8.95 4.98
CA SER A 80 8.33 9.15 5.73
C SER A 80 7.91 10.62 5.69
N HIS A 81 6.71 10.87 5.17
CA HIS A 81 6.09 12.20 5.07
C HIS A 81 4.96 12.34 6.08
N PRO A 82 4.79 13.50 6.72
CA PRO A 82 3.73 13.68 7.71
C PRO A 82 2.34 13.66 7.05
N VAL A 83 1.36 13.13 7.75
CA VAL A 83 -0.05 13.28 7.40
C VAL A 83 -0.50 14.67 7.86
N SER A 84 -0.24 15.66 7.01
CA SER A 84 -0.48 17.08 7.29
C SER A 84 -1.96 17.46 7.17
N ALA A 85 -2.31 18.68 7.62
CA ALA A 85 -3.65 19.24 7.41
C ALA A 85 -4.07 19.21 5.93
N ALA A 86 -3.15 19.51 5.01
CA ALA A 86 -3.41 19.46 3.57
C ALA A 86 -3.81 18.05 3.08
N VAL A 87 -3.25 16.99 3.67
CA VAL A 87 -3.65 15.62 3.36
C VAL A 87 -5.09 15.36 3.80
N PHE A 88 -5.47 15.80 5.01
CA PHE A 88 -6.85 15.65 5.50
C PHE A 88 -7.84 16.49 4.68
N GLU A 89 -7.50 17.72 4.30
CA GLU A 89 -8.33 18.57 3.43
C GLU A 89 -8.56 17.90 2.07
N LYS A 90 -7.48 17.37 1.47
CA LYS A 90 -7.57 16.61 0.22
C LYS A 90 -8.43 15.37 0.39
N ALA A 91 -8.26 14.61 1.48
CA ALA A 91 -9.03 13.41 1.78
C ALA A 91 -10.54 13.73 1.93
N CYS A 92 -10.89 14.81 2.65
CA CYS A 92 -12.28 15.26 2.77
C CYS A 92 -12.89 15.63 1.41
N ARG A 93 -12.12 16.27 0.53
CA ARG A 93 -12.55 16.58 -0.84
C ARG A 93 -12.80 15.29 -1.63
N LEU A 94 -11.85 14.37 -1.65
CA LEU A 94 -12.00 13.08 -2.33
C LEU A 94 -13.20 12.28 -1.83
N SER A 95 -13.44 12.29 -0.51
CA SER A 95 -14.59 11.64 0.08
C SER A 95 -15.92 12.20 -0.45
N ARG A 96 -16.05 13.53 -0.50
CA ARG A 96 -17.27 14.18 -1.04
C ARG A 96 -17.49 13.88 -2.52
N GLU A 97 -16.43 13.84 -3.30
CA GLU A 97 -16.50 13.67 -4.76
C GLU A 97 -16.72 12.20 -5.16
N HIS A 98 -16.13 11.25 -4.42
CA HIS A 98 -16.00 9.87 -4.90
C HIS A 98 -16.63 8.80 -4.00
N THR A 99 -16.69 8.97 -2.67
CA THR A 99 -17.04 7.87 -1.77
C THR A 99 -18.46 7.35 -2.03
N ARG A 100 -19.43 8.21 -2.34
CA ARG A 100 -20.81 7.77 -2.67
C ARG A 100 -20.84 6.78 -3.84
N ARG A 101 -19.94 6.94 -4.80
CA ARG A 101 -19.89 6.13 -6.02
C ARG A 101 -18.95 4.91 -5.87
N LEU A 102 -17.82 5.09 -5.18
CA LEU A 102 -16.77 4.07 -5.14
C LEU A 102 -16.77 3.23 -3.85
N GLY A 103 -17.45 3.69 -2.80
CA GLY A 103 -17.53 2.97 -1.52
C GLY A 103 -16.20 2.92 -0.75
N CYS A 104 -15.31 3.92 -0.94
CA CYS A 104 -14.01 3.96 -0.28
C CYS A 104 -14.15 4.22 1.22
N ARG A 105 -13.32 3.57 2.02
CA ARG A 105 -13.21 3.81 3.47
C ARG A 105 -12.25 4.96 3.74
N SER A 106 -12.32 5.55 4.94
CA SER A 106 -11.53 6.73 5.32
C SER A 106 -10.02 6.53 5.12
N LEU A 107 -9.49 5.35 5.48
CA LEU A 107 -8.06 5.08 5.33
C LEU A 107 -7.66 4.90 3.86
N ASP A 108 -8.51 4.27 3.04
CA ASP A 108 -8.27 4.17 1.59
C ASP A 108 -8.16 5.57 0.96
N VAL A 109 -9.07 6.48 1.36
CA VAL A 109 -9.07 7.87 0.89
C VAL A 109 -7.83 8.62 1.38
N LEU A 110 -7.40 8.37 2.63
CA LEU A 110 -6.26 9.05 3.23
C LEU A 110 -4.95 8.67 2.53
N HIS A 111 -4.75 7.40 2.16
CA HIS A 111 -3.59 6.96 1.38
C HIS A 111 -3.52 7.64 0.01
N VAL A 112 -4.63 7.65 -0.73
CA VAL A 112 -4.66 8.30 -2.05
C VAL A 112 -4.43 9.81 -1.91
N ALA A 113 -5.02 10.45 -0.90
CA ALA A 113 -4.79 11.87 -0.62
C ALA A 113 -3.31 12.16 -0.29
N ALA A 114 -2.68 11.32 0.54
CA ALA A 114 -1.27 11.45 0.88
C ALA A 114 -0.38 11.31 -0.35
N ALA A 115 -0.64 10.33 -1.22
CA ALA A 115 0.08 10.15 -2.47
C ALA A 115 -0.02 11.40 -3.38
N LEU A 116 -1.22 11.96 -3.53
CA LEU A 116 -1.46 13.14 -4.36
C LEU A 116 -0.81 14.40 -3.78
N VAL A 117 -0.90 14.64 -2.48
CA VAL A 117 -0.28 15.80 -1.82
C VAL A 117 1.24 15.70 -1.85
N SER A 118 1.80 14.51 -1.72
CA SER A 118 3.23 14.25 -1.85
C SER A 118 3.73 14.26 -3.31
N ARG A 119 2.84 14.49 -4.28
CA ARG A 119 3.14 14.49 -5.72
C ARG A 119 3.79 13.20 -6.21
N ALA A 120 3.31 12.08 -5.70
CA ALA A 120 3.75 10.78 -6.19
C ALA A 120 3.33 10.59 -7.65
N ASP A 121 4.23 10.04 -8.46
CA ASP A 121 3.93 9.67 -9.85
C ASP A 121 3.09 8.41 -9.94
N VAL A 122 3.17 7.55 -8.91
CA VAL A 122 2.51 6.25 -8.86
C VAL A 122 2.20 5.85 -7.42
N LEU A 123 1.05 5.22 -7.22
CA LEU A 123 0.65 4.59 -5.98
C LEU A 123 0.90 3.07 -6.08
N TYR A 124 1.76 2.54 -5.21
CA TYR A 124 1.94 1.09 -5.05
C TYR A 124 0.91 0.56 -4.07
N THR A 125 -0.04 -0.21 -4.56
CA THR A 125 -1.14 -0.77 -3.77
C THR A 125 -1.69 -2.04 -4.39
N PHE A 126 -2.14 -2.95 -3.54
CA PHE A 126 -2.97 -4.10 -3.94
C PHE A 126 -4.45 -3.90 -3.61
N ASP A 127 -4.81 -2.80 -2.94
CA ASP A 127 -6.19 -2.50 -2.59
C ASP A 127 -6.98 -1.96 -3.79
N GLU A 128 -8.06 -2.65 -4.15
CA GLU A 128 -8.89 -2.31 -5.32
C GLU A 128 -9.71 -1.02 -5.13
N ASN A 129 -10.04 -0.65 -3.88
CA ASN A 129 -10.73 0.62 -3.61
C ASN A 129 -9.79 1.80 -3.83
N GLN A 130 -8.55 1.69 -3.35
CA GLN A 130 -7.53 2.69 -3.57
C GLN A 130 -7.18 2.82 -5.07
N LYS A 131 -7.07 1.69 -5.81
CA LYS A 131 -6.84 1.73 -7.27
C LYS A 131 -7.94 2.46 -8.01
N ARG A 132 -9.21 2.18 -7.68
CA ARG A 132 -10.35 2.86 -8.30
C ARG A 132 -10.36 4.36 -8.00
N LEU A 133 -10.06 4.74 -6.76
CA LEU A 133 -10.00 6.14 -6.36
C LEU A 133 -8.81 6.86 -7.02
N ALA A 134 -7.63 6.24 -7.02
CA ALA A 134 -6.44 6.77 -7.68
C ALA A 134 -6.69 7.01 -9.19
N ALA A 135 -7.32 6.04 -9.87
CA ALA A 135 -7.67 6.17 -11.28
C ALA A 135 -8.64 7.33 -11.53
N ALA A 136 -9.62 7.57 -10.63
CA ALA A 136 -10.56 8.69 -10.75
C ALA A 136 -9.85 10.06 -10.62
N GLU A 137 -8.71 10.12 -9.92
CA GLU A 137 -7.86 11.31 -9.76
C GLU A 137 -6.69 11.37 -10.76
N GLY A 138 -6.62 10.43 -11.71
CA GLY A 138 -5.55 10.38 -12.70
C GLY A 138 -4.20 9.90 -12.16
N LEU A 139 -4.14 9.38 -10.92
CA LEU A 139 -2.95 8.81 -10.33
C LEU A 139 -2.77 7.35 -10.79
N ARG A 140 -1.60 7.05 -11.36
CA ARG A 140 -1.24 5.68 -11.77
C ARG A 140 -1.11 4.76 -10.57
N THR A 141 -1.40 3.48 -10.75
CA THR A 141 -1.20 2.45 -9.73
C THR A 141 -0.34 1.31 -10.24
N ALA A 142 0.43 0.70 -9.34
CA ALA A 142 1.23 -0.51 -9.59
C ALA A 142 1.28 -1.34 -8.27
N PRO A 143 1.63 -2.64 -8.32
CA PRO A 143 1.80 -3.45 -9.53
C PRO A 143 0.49 -3.66 -10.29
N ILE A 144 0.59 -3.75 -11.61
CA ILE A 144 -0.55 -4.18 -12.41
C ILE A 144 -0.63 -5.71 -12.22
N ARG A 145 -1.73 -6.22 -11.67
CA ARG A 145 -1.94 -7.68 -11.62
C ARG A 145 -1.89 -8.23 -13.04
N ALA A 146 -0.99 -9.20 -13.26
CA ALA A 146 -1.05 -9.98 -14.48
C ALA A 146 -2.48 -10.56 -14.59
N ARG A 147 -3.16 -10.35 -15.73
CA ARG A 147 -4.45 -11.01 -15.99
C ARG A 147 -4.24 -12.51 -15.81
N LYS A 148 -4.99 -13.15 -14.90
CA LYS A 148 -5.07 -14.61 -14.88
C LYS A 148 -5.41 -15.06 -16.29
N SER A 149 -4.51 -15.85 -16.87
CA SER A 149 -4.74 -16.44 -18.18
C SER A 149 -6.02 -17.29 -18.12
N PRO A 150 -6.92 -17.29 -19.13
CA PRO A 150 -8.15 -18.08 -19.14
C PRO A 150 -7.96 -19.60 -19.15
N ALA A 151 -6.72 -20.10 -19.07
CA ALA A 151 -6.37 -21.50 -19.26
C ALA A 151 -6.57 -22.41 -18.03
N GLU A 152 -6.85 -21.88 -16.84
CA GLU A 152 -7.01 -22.72 -15.63
C GLU A 152 -8.45 -23.15 -15.31
N ASN A 153 -9.41 -22.84 -16.17
CA ASN A 153 -10.83 -23.23 -15.95
C ASN A 153 -11.31 -24.38 -16.82
N ARG A 154 -10.40 -25.25 -17.30
CA ARG A 154 -10.74 -26.47 -18.04
C ARG A 154 -10.07 -27.68 -17.42
N SER A 155 -10.46 -28.03 -16.21
CA SER A 155 -10.27 -29.39 -15.66
C SER A 155 -11.11 -29.52 -14.37
N ALA A 156 -12.36 -29.79 -14.51
CA ALA A 156 -13.23 -30.44 -13.53
C ALA A 156 -14.36 -31.10 -14.28
#